data_23b81e43e8bffc6d100d7a6cb2521072
#
_entry.id   23b81e43e8bffc6d100d7a6cb2521072
#
_cell.length_a   1.000
_cell.length_b   1.000
_cell.length_c   1.000
_cell.angle_alpha   90.00
_cell.angle_beta   90.00
_cell.angle_gamma   90.00
#
_symmetry.space_group_name_H-M   'P 1'
#
loop_
_entity.id
_entity.type
_entity.pdbx_description
1 polymer ?
#
loop_
_entity_poly.entity_id
_entity_poly.type
_entity_poly.pdbx_seq_one_letter_code
_entity_poly.pdbx_strand_id
1 'polypeptide(L)'
;MKKHIKYTVILIALSLLVLSGCSLPGLGDGNSKNDVKITTTETSETKIIANMEKLMIEHETKGKIKPTIIGNLGSSIIQHNALQRGDVNMSAVRYTGTELTSVLNAKPTKDPKKAMAESQRLFKKKYDQKYYDSLGFANTYAFMVTKETAKKYHLEKVSDLEKHKDELRLGMDTQWMNRAGDGYPAFVKDYGFKFASARPVSYTHLTLPTNREVKI
;
A
#
# COMPACT_ATOMS: atom_id res chain seq x y z
N MET A 1 8.19 -47.47 39.21
CA MET A 1 8.29 -47.04 37.79
C MET A 1 6.92 -46.84 37.10
N LYS A 2 5.97 -47.79 37.13
CA LYS A 2 4.68 -47.63 36.40
C LYS A 2 3.76 -46.49 36.89
N LYS A 3 3.84 -46.02 38.14
CA LYS A 3 3.03 -44.91 38.66
C LYS A 3 3.52 -43.55 38.14
N HIS A 4 4.81 -43.33 38.05
CA HIS A 4 5.37 -42.07 37.57
C HIS A 4 5.09 -41.82 36.07
N ILE A 5 5.12 -42.88 35.26
CA ILE A 5 4.80 -42.82 33.82
C ILE A 5 3.34 -42.35 33.60
N LYS A 6 2.38 -42.84 34.42
CA LYS A 6 0.99 -42.40 34.32
C LYS A 6 0.81 -40.91 34.63
N TYR A 7 1.47 -40.38 35.63
CA TYR A 7 1.40 -38.95 35.96
C TYR A 7 2.07 -38.07 34.92
N THR A 8 3.17 -38.52 34.32
CA THR A 8 3.85 -37.79 33.23
C THR A 8 2.99 -37.75 31.98
N VAL A 9 2.31 -38.84 31.62
CA VAL A 9 1.39 -38.87 30.47
C VAL A 9 0.17 -37.97 30.69
N ILE A 10 -0.38 -37.95 31.91
CA ILE A 10 -1.51 -37.05 32.26
C ILE A 10 -1.08 -35.58 32.23
N LEU A 11 0.13 -35.27 32.70
CA LEU A 11 0.65 -33.89 32.66
C LEU A 11 0.88 -33.41 31.23
N ILE A 12 1.40 -34.27 30.36
CA ILE A 12 1.59 -33.98 28.93
C ILE A 12 0.25 -33.82 28.20
N ALA A 13 -0.74 -34.66 28.51
CA ALA A 13 -2.08 -34.51 27.94
C ALA A 13 -2.79 -33.22 28.39
N LEU A 14 -2.58 -32.81 29.66
CA LEU A 14 -3.14 -31.59 30.20
C LEU A 14 -2.46 -30.35 29.61
N SER A 15 -1.14 -30.41 29.34
CA SER A 15 -0.41 -29.29 28.68
C SER A 15 -0.79 -29.14 27.21
N LEU A 16 -1.15 -30.20 26.51
CA LEU A 16 -1.65 -30.16 25.14
C LEU A 16 -3.06 -29.55 25.03
N LEU A 17 -3.89 -29.68 26.09
CA LEU A 17 -5.22 -29.03 26.14
C LEU A 17 -5.16 -27.53 26.39
N VAL A 18 -4.10 -27.00 26.98
CA VAL A 18 -3.95 -25.56 27.25
C VAL A 18 -3.40 -24.81 26.03
N LEU A 19 -2.75 -25.53 25.08
CA LEU A 19 -2.25 -24.89 23.83
C LEU A 19 -3.34 -24.71 22.74
N SER A 20 -4.52 -25.30 22.90
CA SER A 20 -5.62 -25.16 21.93
C SER A 20 -6.57 -23.99 22.17
N GLY A 21 -6.27 -23.10 23.13
CA GLY A 21 -7.21 -22.09 23.64
C GLY A 21 -6.83 -20.62 23.52
N CYS A 22 -5.84 -20.24 22.72
CA CYS A 22 -5.58 -18.82 22.49
C CYS A 22 -5.77 -18.47 21.01
N SER A 23 -7.03 -18.29 20.59
CA SER A 23 -7.33 -17.40 19.50
C SER A 23 -7.08 -15.98 20.00
N LEU A 24 -5.95 -15.39 19.62
CA LEU A 24 -5.68 -13.97 19.86
C LEU A 24 -6.82 -13.14 19.21
N PRO A 25 -7.41 -12.17 19.94
CA PRO A 25 -8.38 -11.26 19.34
C PRO A 25 -7.73 -10.53 18.17
N GLY A 26 -8.21 -10.80 16.94
CA GLY A 26 -7.65 -10.25 15.70
C GLY A 26 -7.06 -11.28 14.74
N LEU A 27 -6.81 -12.53 15.16
CA LEU A 27 -6.42 -13.65 14.31
C LEU A 27 -7.54 -14.70 14.23
N GLY A 28 -8.80 -14.26 14.32
CA GLY A 28 -9.97 -15.10 14.08
C GLY A 28 -10.05 -15.50 12.61
N ASP A 29 -10.41 -16.73 12.40
CA ASP A 29 -10.72 -17.37 11.13
C ASP A 29 -11.42 -16.39 10.17
N GLY A 30 -10.66 -15.85 9.18
CA GLY A 30 -11.08 -14.74 8.29
C GLY A 30 -12.19 -15.12 7.32
N ASN A 31 -13.02 -16.11 7.65
CA ASN A 31 -13.97 -16.72 6.76
C ASN A 31 -15.44 -16.65 7.21
N SER A 32 -15.78 -15.82 8.20
CA SER A 32 -17.20 -15.53 8.43
C SER A 32 -17.70 -14.61 7.30
N LYS A 33 -18.79 -14.96 6.64
CA LYS A 33 -19.43 -14.18 5.56
C LYS A 33 -19.74 -12.72 5.96
N ASN A 34 -19.63 -12.39 7.23
CA ASN A 34 -19.93 -11.08 7.80
C ASN A 34 -18.69 -10.34 8.32
N ASP A 35 -17.49 -10.92 8.23
CA ASP A 35 -16.24 -10.29 8.66
C ASP A 35 -15.61 -9.53 7.48
N VAL A 36 -15.84 -8.23 7.42
CA VAL A 36 -15.25 -7.34 6.41
C VAL A 36 -14.05 -6.62 7.02
N LYS A 37 -12.86 -6.88 6.47
CA LYS A 37 -11.59 -6.27 6.86
C LYS A 37 -11.06 -5.45 5.69
N ILE A 38 -11.09 -4.12 5.84
CA ILE A 38 -10.67 -3.17 4.80
C ILE A 38 -9.23 -2.74 5.08
N THR A 39 -8.32 -2.95 4.13
CA THR A 39 -6.95 -2.48 4.29
C THR A 39 -6.71 -1.11 3.65
N THR A 40 -5.81 -0.31 4.26
CA THR A 40 -5.35 0.98 3.74
C THR A 40 -3.83 1.08 3.77
N THR A 41 -3.29 2.02 2.98
CA THR A 41 -1.93 2.52 3.14
C THR A 41 -1.87 3.63 4.21
N GLU A 42 -0.71 4.25 4.36
CA GLU A 42 -0.49 5.33 5.34
C GLU A 42 -1.08 6.68 4.93
N THR A 43 -1.48 6.87 3.67
CA THR A 43 -1.95 8.16 3.16
C THR A 43 -3.33 8.53 3.72
N SER A 44 -3.55 9.81 3.94
CA SER A 44 -4.85 10.34 4.42
C SER A 44 -5.99 10.00 3.47
N GLU A 45 -5.74 10.04 2.17
CA GLU A 45 -6.71 9.69 1.13
C GLU A 45 -7.25 8.27 1.31
N THR A 46 -6.37 7.27 1.41
CA THR A 46 -6.81 5.87 1.54
C THR A 46 -7.54 5.62 2.85
N LYS A 47 -7.17 6.31 3.93
CA LYS A 47 -7.85 6.24 5.23
C LYS A 47 -9.25 6.86 5.18
N ILE A 48 -9.41 7.99 4.49
CA ILE A 48 -10.72 8.63 4.30
C ILE A 48 -11.64 7.71 3.52
N ILE A 49 -11.19 7.19 2.39
CA ILE A 49 -11.99 6.29 1.55
C ILE A 49 -12.38 5.03 2.33
N ALA A 50 -11.46 4.40 3.05
CA ALA A 50 -11.78 3.23 3.87
C ALA A 50 -12.87 3.51 4.94
N ASN A 51 -12.83 4.69 5.57
CA ASN A 51 -13.87 5.07 6.50
C ASN A 51 -15.21 5.34 5.81
N MET A 52 -15.20 5.93 4.60
CA MET A 52 -16.42 6.10 3.80
C MET A 52 -17.01 4.74 3.43
N GLU A 53 -16.21 3.81 2.92
CA GLU A 53 -16.63 2.44 2.60
C GLU A 53 -17.19 1.70 3.82
N LYS A 54 -16.51 1.81 4.96
CA LYS A 54 -17.00 1.26 6.23
C LYS A 54 -18.39 1.79 6.57
N LEU A 55 -18.58 3.11 6.56
CA LEU A 55 -19.87 3.73 6.87
C LEU A 55 -20.96 3.34 5.88
N MET A 56 -20.63 3.23 4.58
CA MET A 56 -21.57 2.76 3.56
C MET A 56 -21.99 1.32 3.81
N ILE A 57 -21.06 0.42 4.11
CA ILE A 57 -21.36 -0.99 4.41
C ILE A 57 -22.23 -1.09 5.66
N GLU A 58 -21.91 -0.36 6.72
CA GLU A 58 -22.73 -0.31 7.94
C GLU A 58 -24.14 0.18 7.66
N HIS A 59 -24.28 1.24 6.88
CA HIS A 59 -25.58 1.81 6.49
C HIS A 59 -26.39 0.82 5.66
N GLU A 60 -25.84 0.31 4.55
CA GLU A 60 -26.54 -0.57 3.62
C GLU A 60 -26.92 -1.91 4.27
N THR A 61 -26.13 -2.38 5.21
CA THR A 61 -26.43 -3.62 5.96
C THR A 61 -27.28 -3.40 7.21
N LYS A 62 -27.71 -2.15 7.46
CA LYS A 62 -28.46 -1.76 8.68
C LYS A 62 -27.71 -2.19 9.96
N GLY A 63 -26.39 -2.01 9.95
CA GLY A 63 -25.51 -2.33 11.08
C GLY A 63 -25.25 -3.83 11.29
N LYS A 64 -25.70 -4.71 10.39
CA LYS A 64 -25.44 -6.16 10.48
C LYS A 64 -23.97 -6.50 10.22
N ILE A 65 -23.30 -5.74 9.35
CA ILE A 65 -21.87 -5.87 9.07
C ILE A 65 -21.16 -4.61 9.61
N LYS A 66 -20.14 -4.81 10.43
CA LYS A 66 -19.30 -3.74 11.00
C LYS A 66 -17.86 -3.95 10.53
N PRO A 67 -17.45 -3.32 9.42
CA PRO A 67 -16.11 -3.50 8.89
C PRO A 67 -15.01 -3.04 9.86
N THR A 68 -13.91 -3.77 9.89
CA THR A 68 -12.69 -3.39 10.60
C THR A 68 -11.70 -2.80 9.60
N ILE A 69 -11.05 -1.70 9.95
CA ILE A 69 -10.00 -1.10 9.12
C ILE A 69 -8.65 -1.57 9.63
N ILE A 70 -7.88 -2.23 8.76
CA ILE A 70 -6.49 -2.64 8.98
C ILE A 70 -5.61 -1.62 8.24
N GLY A 71 -5.12 -0.65 8.99
CA GLY A 71 -4.40 0.49 8.44
C GLY A 71 -2.89 0.28 8.32
N ASN A 72 -2.25 1.27 7.68
CA ASN A 72 -0.79 1.44 7.66
C ASN A 72 -0.02 0.29 6.97
N LEU A 73 -0.62 -0.41 6.03
CA LEU A 73 0.13 -1.33 5.18
C LEU A 73 0.94 -0.51 4.16
N GLY A 74 2.25 -0.52 4.32
CA GLY A 74 3.18 0.42 3.69
C GLY A 74 3.27 0.38 2.17
N SER A 75 2.68 -0.62 1.48
CA SER A 75 2.72 -0.70 0.01
C SER A 75 1.59 -1.55 -0.58
N SER A 76 1.34 -1.36 -1.89
CA SER A 76 0.42 -2.22 -2.66
C SER A 76 0.76 -3.70 -2.58
N ILE A 77 2.04 -4.04 -2.58
CA ILE A 77 2.50 -5.43 -2.48
C ILE A 77 2.11 -6.03 -1.12
N ILE A 78 2.31 -5.28 -0.03
CA ILE A 78 1.96 -5.75 1.33
C ILE A 78 0.44 -5.92 1.44
N GLN A 79 -0.35 -4.97 0.93
CA GLN A 79 -1.81 -5.09 0.88
C GLN A 79 -2.25 -6.31 0.05
N HIS A 80 -1.63 -6.52 -1.11
CA HIS A 80 -1.93 -7.66 -1.95
C HIS A 80 -1.64 -8.99 -1.25
N ASN A 81 -0.50 -9.10 -0.60
CA ASN A 81 -0.13 -10.29 0.16
C ASN A 81 -1.10 -10.56 1.32
N ALA A 82 -1.58 -9.53 2.00
CA ALA A 82 -2.58 -9.65 3.05
C ALA A 82 -3.93 -10.16 2.51
N LEU A 83 -4.35 -9.67 1.32
CA LEU A 83 -5.53 -10.18 0.61
C LEU A 83 -5.36 -11.66 0.20
N GLN A 84 -4.17 -12.03 -0.29
CA GLN A 84 -3.90 -13.41 -0.71
C GLN A 84 -3.88 -14.40 0.47
N ARG A 85 -3.43 -13.97 1.65
CA ARG A 85 -3.45 -14.80 2.86
C ARG A 85 -4.82 -14.83 3.56
N GLY A 86 -5.76 -13.98 3.16
CA GLY A 86 -7.05 -13.83 3.83
C GLY A 86 -6.97 -13.04 5.14
N ASP A 87 -5.85 -12.36 5.44
CA ASP A 87 -5.72 -11.47 6.61
C ASP A 87 -6.71 -10.30 6.51
N VAL A 88 -6.99 -9.86 5.29
CA VAL A 88 -8.00 -8.88 4.89
C VAL A 88 -8.75 -9.38 3.66
N ASN A 89 -9.95 -8.86 3.40
CA ASN A 89 -10.76 -9.27 2.26
C ASN A 89 -11.21 -8.11 1.36
N MET A 90 -10.83 -6.88 1.72
CA MET A 90 -11.11 -5.68 0.93
C MET A 90 -9.94 -4.69 1.03
N SER A 91 -9.66 -3.98 -0.05
CA SER A 91 -8.71 -2.87 -0.10
C SER A 91 -9.44 -1.61 -0.55
N ALA A 92 -9.36 -0.55 0.23
CA ALA A 92 -10.11 0.67 -0.02
C ALA A 92 -9.71 1.37 -1.32
N VAL A 93 -8.42 1.51 -1.56
CA VAL A 93 -7.90 2.20 -2.76
C VAL A 93 -6.71 1.44 -3.34
N ARG A 94 -6.75 1.23 -4.64
CA ARG A 94 -5.65 0.66 -5.42
C ARG A 94 -5.47 1.50 -6.70
N TYR A 95 -4.23 1.80 -7.06
CA TYR A 95 -3.90 2.63 -8.22
C TYR A 95 -3.47 1.77 -9.40
N THR A 96 -4.22 1.78 -10.50
CA THR A 96 -4.02 0.89 -11.66
C THR A 96 -2.58 0.88 -12.17
N GLY A 97 -1.94 2.04 -12.30
CA GLY A 97 -0.55 2.12 -12.75
C GLY A 97 0.43 1.41 -11.82
N THR A 98 0.25 1.60 -10.51
CA THR A 98 1.05 0.92 -9.48
C THR A 98 0.80 -0.58 -9.47
N GLU A 99 -0.46 -0.99 -9.56
CA GLU A 99 -0.83 -2.40 -9.55
C GLU A 99 -0.28 -3.16 -10.76
N LEU A 100 -0.39 -2.58 -11.95
CA LEU A 100 0.13 -3.19 -13.17
C LEU A 100 1.63 -3.51 -13.04
N THR A 101 2.41 -2.58 -12.53
CA THR A 101 3.87 -2.74 -12.44
C THR A 101 4.33 -3.52 -11.23
N SER A 102 3.74 -3.26 -10.04
CA SER A 102 4.24 -3.80 -8.78
C SER A 102 3.67 -5.15 -8.37
N VAL A 103 2.40 -5.42 -8.72
CA VAL A 103 1.67 -6.63 -8.30
C VAL A 103 1.44 -7.58 -9.46
N LEU A 104 1.01 -7.03 -10.59
CA LEU A 104 0.60 -7.83 -11.73
C LEU A 104 1.76 -8.20 -12.67
N ASN A 105 2.91 -7.55 -12.50
CA ASN A 105 4.09 -7.69 -13.36
C ASN A 105 3.70 -7.51 -14.84
N ALA A 106 2.97 -6.44 -15.13
CA ALA A 106 2.47 -6.09 -16.45
C ALA A 106 3.08 -4.77 -16.93
N LYS A 107 3.01 -4.52 -18.23
CA LYS A 107 3.52 -3.29 -18.81
C LYS A 107 2.67 -2.08 -18.37
N PRO A 108 3.30 -0.97 -17.97
CA PRO A 108 2.58 0.26 -17.66
C PRO A 108 1.91 0.83 -18.93
N THR A 109 0.81 1.53 -18.75
CA THR A 109 0.14 2.29 -19.81
C THR A 109 -0.30 3.65 -19.27
N LYS A 110 -0.17 4.68 -20.13
CA LYS A 110 -0.65 6.04 -19.82
C LYS A 110 -2.15 6.22 -20.12
N ASP A 111 -2.78 5.26 -20.76
CA ASP A 111 -4.22 5.27 -21.05
C ASP A 111 -4.98 4.74 -19.83
N PRO A 112 -5.76 5.56 -19.12
CA PRO A 112 -6.45 5.16 -17.91
C PRO A 112 -7.51 4.07 -18.14
N LYS A 113 -8.17 4.08 -19.31
CA LYS A 113 -9.16 3.06 -19.66
C LYS A 113 -8.50 1.70 -19.87
N LYS A 114 -7.37 1.69 -20.58
CA LYS A 114 -6.59 0.45 -20.77
C LYS A 114 -6.00 -0.04 -19.46
N ALA A 115 -5.47 0.86 -18.63
CA ALA A 115 -4.95 0.50 -17.32
C ALA A 115 -6.01 -0.16 -16.44
N MET A 116 -7.23 0.40 -16.41
CA MET A 116 -8.36 -0.14 -15.66
C MET A 116 -8.76 -1.52 -16.17
N ALA A 117 -9.03 -1.64 -17.46
CA ALA A 117 -9.45 -2.90 -18.08
C ALA A 117 -8.42 -4.02 -17.87
N GLU A 118 -7.14 -3.71 -18.01
CA GLU A 118 -6.06 -4.68 -17.82
C GLU A 118 -5.92 -5.08 -16.33
N SER A 119 -6.04 -4.13 -15.41
CA SER A 119 -6.04 -4.41 -13.97
C SER A 119 -7.20 -5.34 -13.60
N GLN A 120 -8.42 -5.03 -14.01
CA GLN A 120 -9.61 -5.85 -13.78
C GLN A 120 -9.43 -7.27 -14.33
N ARG A 121 -8.98 -7.39 -15.56
CA ARG A 121 -8.74 -8.67 -16.24
C ARG A 121 -7.69 -9.51 -15.51
N LEU A 122 -6.55 -8.91 -15.14
CA LEU A 122 -5.44 -9.62 -14.54
C LEU A 122 -5.68 -9.99 -13.08
N PHE A 123 -6.30 -9.12 -12.28
CA PHE A 123 -6.69 -9.45 -10.91
C PHE A 123 -7.68 -10.61 -10.87
N LYS A 124 -8.69 -10.60 -11.76
CA LYS A 124 -9.62 -11.73 -11.87
C LYS A 124 -8.92 -13.01 -12.31
N LYS A 125 -8.08 -12.94 -13.36
CA LYS A 125 -7.41 -14.12 -13.92
C LYS A 125 -6.38 -14.75 -12.97
N LYS A 126 -5.55 -13.92 -12.32
CA LYS A 126 -4.41 -14.42 -11.52
C LYS A 126 -4.79 -14.75 -10.08
N TYR A 127 -5.75 -14.02 -9.51
CA TYR A 127 -6.01 -14.05 -8.07
C TYR A 127 -7.46 -14.25 -7.69
N ASP A 128 -8.36 -14.39 -8.67
CA ASP A 128 -9.82 -14.43 -8.49
C ASP A 128 -10.36 -13.23 -7.67
N GLN A 129 -9.71 -12.09 -7.77
CA GLN A 129 -10.09 -10.84 -7.11
C GLN A 129 -10.89 -9.96 -8.05
N LYS A 130 -11.93 -9.32 -7.53
CA LYS A 130 -12.68 -8.29 -8.25
C LYS A 130 -12.02 -6.93 -8.02
N TYR A 131 -11.62 -6.29 -9.11
CA TYR A 131 -11.16 -4.93 -9.12
C TYR A 131 -12.29 -4.03 -9.61
N TYR A 132 -12.76 -3.11 -8.76
CA TYR A 132 -13.90 -2.26 -9.06
C TYR A 132 -13.52 -1.08 -9.96
N ASP A 133 -14.52 -0.37 -10.47
CA ASP A 133 -14.33 0.80 -11.33
C ASP A 133 -13.69 1.97 -10.57
N SER A 134 -13.20 2.95 -11.35
CA SER A 134 -12.54 4.12 -10.80
C SER A 134 -13.46 4.95 -9.91
N LEU A 135 -12.90 5.45 -8.80
CA LEU A 135 -13.54 6.43 -7.94
C LEU A 135 -13.63 7.85 -8.57
N GLY A 136 -13.15 8.00 -9.82
CA GLY A 136 -13.27 9.25 -10.56
C GLY A 136 -12.10 10.22 -10.40
N PHE A 137 -11.00 9.82 -9.74
CA PHE A 137 -9.79 10.63 -9.63
C PHE A 137 -8.54 9.85 -10.07
N ALA A 138 -7.45 10.55 -10.31
CA ALA A 138 -6.16 9.98 -10.66
C ALA A 138 -5.04 10.68 -9.89
N ASN A 139 -4.09 9.90 -9.40
CA ASN A 139 -2.86 10.38 -8.77
C ASN A 139 -1.68 10.19 -9.71
N THR A 140 -0.71 11.08 -9.59
CA THR A 140 0.57 10.97 -10.28
C THR A 140 1.71 11.36 -9.36
N TYR A 141 2.91 10.91 -9.69
CA TYR A 141 4.11 11.39 -9.02
C TYR A 141 4.48 12.79 -9.50
N ALA A 142 5.02 13.58 -8.59
CA ALA A 142 5.57 14.90 -8.90
C ALA A 142 6.82 15.12 -8.05
N PHE A 143 7.79 15.83 -8.60
CA PHE A 143 8.87 16.39 -7.81
C PHE A 143 8.37 17.65 -7.10
N MET A 144 8.69 17.78 -5.84
CA MET A 144 8.36 18.97 -5.04
C MET A 144 9.62 19.50 -4.37
N VAL A 145 9.76 20.82 -4.34
CA VAL A 145 10.79 21.53 -3.62
C VAL A 145 10.18 22.71 -2.86
N THR A 146 10.89 23.24 -1.86
CA THR A 146 10.45 24.49 -1.23
C THR A 146 10.61 25.67 -2.20
N LYS A 147 9.84 26.74 -1.97
CA LYS A 147 9.97 27.98 -2.78
C LYS A 147 11.40 28.55 -2.71
N GLU A 148 12.01 28.46 -1.54
CA GLU A 148 13.40 28.91 -1.32
C GLU A 148 14.39 28.08 -2.16
N THR A 149 14.20 26.75 -2.20
CA THR A 149 15.03 25.86 -3.02
C THR A 149 14.83 26.14 -4.50
N ALA A 150 13.57 26.26 -4.95
CA ALA A 150 13.26 26.59 -6.35
C ALA A 150 13.92 27.90 -6.77
N LYS A 151 13.81 28.95 -5.93
CA LYS A 151 14.42 30.27 -6.20
C LYS A 151 15.93 30.24 -6.18
N LYS A 152 16.52 29.54 -5.18
CA LYS A 152 18.00 29.45 -5.03
C LYS A 152 18.66 28.77 -6.23
N TYR A 153 18.05 27.73 -6.76
CA TYR A 153 18.60 26.90 -7.83
C TYR A 153 17.93 27.15 -9.18
N HIS A 154 17.05 28.15 -9.29
CA HIS A 154 16.30 28.48 -10.52
C HIS A 154 15.61 27.27 -11.15
N LEU A 155 14.85 26.50 -10.33
CA LEU A 155 14.19 25.28 -10.76
C LEU A 155 12.79 25.60 -11.29
N GLU A 156 12.55 25.29 -12.56
CA GLU A 156 11.26 25.43 -13.22
C GLU A 156 10.71 24.09 -13.75
N LYS A 157 11.60 23.17 -14.07
CA LYS A 157 11.27 21.85 -14.61
C LYS A 157 12.21 20.79 -14.07
N VAL A 158 11.78 19.51 -14.16
CA VAL A 158 12.54 18.36 -13.63
C VAL A 158 13.96 18.27 -14.17
N SER A 159 14.17 18.61 -15.46
CA SER A 159 15.52 18.58 -16.05
C SER A 159 16.49 19.62 -15.46
N ASP A 160 16.00 20.67 -14.79
CA ASP A 160 16.88 21.65 -14.14
C ASP A 160 17.58 21.04 -12.91
N LEU A 161 17.00 19.99 -12.32
CA LEU A 161 17.56 19.26 -11.18
C LEU A 161 18.91 18.61 -11.51
N GLU A 162 19.17 18.29 -12.78
CA GLU A 162 20.41 17.66 -13.22
C GLU A 162 21.64 18.48 -12.82
N LYS A 163 21.56 19.80 -12.98
CA LYS A 163 22.66 20.74 -12.68
C LYS A 163 23.02 20.76 -11.19
N HIS A 164 22.08 20.35 -10.34
CA HIS A 164 22.18 20.41 -8.88
C HIS A 164 22.06 19.01 -8.22
N LYS A 165 22.19 17.94 -9.00
CA LYS A 165 22.03 16.54 -8.53
C LYS A 165 22.97 16.16 -7.41
N ASP A 166 24.14 16.80 -7.31
CA ASP A 166 25.14 16.52 -6.29
C ASP A 166 24.93 17.33 -5.00
N GLU A 167 24.21 18.44 -5.09
CA GLU A 167 23.88 19.31 -3.97
C GLU A 167 22.50 18.98 -3.34
N LEU A 168 21.54 18.61 -4.17
CA LEU A 168 20.18 18.30 -3.75
C LEU A 168 20.07 16.88 -3.20
N ARG A 169 19.27 16.73 -2.15
CA ARG A 169 18.93 15.42 -1.57
C ARG A 169 17.52 15.04 -1.94
N LEU A 170 17.36 13.90 -2.62
CA LEU A 170 16.05 13.38 -3.00
C LEU A 170 15.52 12.46 -1.90
N GLY A 171 14.34 12.79 -1.36
CA GLY A 171 13.52 11.91 -0.55
C GLY A 171 12.40 11.30 -1.41
N MET A 172 12.16 10.01 -1.27
CA MET A 172 11.12 9.30 -2.00
C MET A 172 10.58 8.12 -1.19
N ASP A 173 9.39 7.63 -1.52
CA ASP A 173 8.89 6.40 -0.91
C ASP A 173 9.64 5.16 -1.41
N THR A 174 9.67 4.13 -0.57
CA THR A 174 10.39 2.87 -0.86
C THR A 174 9.83 2.17 -2.11
N GLN A 175 8.55 2.31 -2.38
CA GLN A 175 7.91 1.66 -3.52
C GLN A 175 8.38 2.29 -4.83
N TRP A 176 8.39 3.63 -4.93
CA TRP A 176 8.88 4.33 -6.11
C TRP A 176 10.40 4.14 -6.30
N MET A 177 11.15 4.10 -5.20
CA MET A 177 12.60 3.85 -5.23
C MET A 177 12.98 2.55 -5.93
N ASN A 178 12.20 1.49 -5.75
CA ASN A 178 12.52 0.15 -6.26
C ASN A 178 11.69 -0.28 -7.48
N ARG A 179 10.75 0.54 -7.94
CA ARG A 179 9.83 0.19 -9.03
C ARG A 179 10.50 0.35 -10.39
N ALA A 180 10.65 -0.77 -11.13
CA ALA A 180 11.43 -0.80 -12.36
C ALA A 180 10.79 -0.04 -13.54
N GLY A 181 9.44 -0.12 -13.70
CA GLY A 181 8.76 0.34 -14.91
C GLY A 181 8.61 1.86 -15.03
N ASP A 182 8.33 2.54 -13.91
CA ASP A 182 8.02 3.98 -13.83
C ASP A 182 8.47 4.60 -12.49
N GLY A 183 9.36 3.94 -11.79
CA GLY A 183 9.98 4.41 -10.55
C GLY A 183 11.33 5.11 -10.78
N TYR A 184 12.12 5.23 -9.72
CA TYR A 184 13.42 5.91 -9.75
C TYR A 184 14.40 5.30 -10.77
N PRO A 185 14.49 3.96 -10.98
CA PRO A 185 15.31 3.39 -12.05
C PRO A 185 14.91 3.87 -13.46
N ALA A 186 13.60 3.99 -13.73
CA ALA A 186 13.12 4.52 -15.00
C ALA A 186 13.42 6.02 -15.13
N PHE A 187 13.23 6.80 -14.06
CA PHE A 187 13.63 8.20 -14.00
C PHE A 187 15.12 8.39 -14.38
N VAL A 188 16.02 7.63 -13.75
CA VAL A 188 17.46 7.71 -14.05
C VAL A 188 17.76 7.40 -15.50
N LYS A 189 17.06 6.41 -16.08
CA LYS A 189 17.21 6.04 -17.49
C LYS A 189 16.71 7.14 -18.43
N ASP A 190 15.53 7.70 -18.14
CA ASP A 190 14.84 8.63 -19.03
C ASP A 190 15.45 10.03 -18.99
N TYR A 191 15.88 10.49 -17.81
CA TYR A 191 16.49 11.80 -17.61
C TYR A 191 18.03 11.79 -17.71
N GLY A 192 18.68 10.62 -17.69
CA GLY A 192 20.12 10.49 -17.85
C GLY A 192 20.95 10.84 -16.63
N PHE A 193 20.33 11.11 -15.48
CA PHE A 193 21.07 11.44 -14.25
C PHE A 193 20.49 10.76 -13.00
N LYS A 194 21.30 10.70 -11.95
CA LYS A 194 20.91 10.25 -10.61
C LYS A 194 21.36 11.27 -9.58
N PHE A 195 20.59 11.39 -8.50
CA PHE A 195 21.02 12.21 -7.36
C PHE A 195 22.14 11.51 -6.57
N ALA A 196 23.14 12.28 -6.15
CA ALA A 196 24.22 11.77 -5.28
C ALA A 196 23.66 11.27 -3.93
N SER A 197 22.59 11.91 -3.44
CA SER A 197 21.88 11.48 -2.24
C SER A 197 20.40 11.25 -2.56
N ALA A 198 20.00 9.98 -2.69
CA ALA A 198 18.64 9.54 -2.85
C ALA A 198 18.30 8.55 -1.74
N ARG A 199 17.27 8.84 -0.93
CA ARG A 199 16.93 8.06 0.27
C ARG A 199 15.44 7.78 0.38
N PRO A 200 15.06 6.58 0.88
CA PRO A 200 13.68 6.34 1.24
C PRO A 200 13.29 7.20 2.45
N VAL A 201 12.11 7.76 2.42
CA VAL A 201 11.53 8.55 3.52
C VAL A 201 10.08 8.13 3.71
N SER A 202 9.62 8.15 4.97
CA SER A 202 8.22 7.92 5.30
C SER A 202 7.37 9.14 4.91
N TYR A 203 6.13 8.92 4.49
CA TYR A 203 5.17 9.99 4.19
C TYR A 203 5.00 10.99 5.35
N THR A 204 5.13 10.53 6.60
CA THR A 204 5.09 11.42 7.77
C THR A 204 6.20 12.45 7.81
N HIS A 205 7.31 12.20 7.13
CA HIS A 205 8.44 13.14 7.03
C HIS A 205 8.41 13.98 5.74
N LEU A 206 7.53 13.63 4.78
CA LEU A 206 7.35 14.37 3.54
C LEU A 206 6.28 15.46 3.62
N THR A 207 5.54 15.56 4.73
CA THR A 207 4.58 16.63 4.94
C THR A 207 5.31 17.95 5.19
N LEU A 208 5.67 18.62 4.10
CA LEU A 208 6.07 20.02 4.14
C LEU A 208 4.84 20.88 4.43
N PRO A 209 4.99 21.99 5.16
CA PRO A 209 3.91 22.97 5.30
C PRO A 209 3.42 23.38 3.90
N THR A 210 2.15 23.14 3.60
CA THR A 210 1.54 23.31 2.26
C THR A 210 1.76 24.66 1.60
N ASN A 211 2.11 25.68 2.38
CA ASN A 211 2.38 27.04 1.89
C ASN A 211 3.81 27.26 1.35
N ARG A 212 4.69 26.24 1.39
CA ARG A 212 6.10 26.33 0.98
C ARG A 212 6.48 25.44 -0.19
N GLU A 213 5.53 24.71 -0.76
CA GLU A 213 5.79 23.74 -1.82
C GLU A 213 5.60 24.34 -3.21
N VAL A 214 6.49 23.97 -4.13
CA VAL A 214 6.38 24.23 -5.57
C VAL A 214 6.53 22.91 -6.30
N LYS A 215 5.56 22.57 -7.16
CA LYS A 215 5.70 21.50 -8.13
C LYS A 215 6.62 21.96 -9.25
N ILE A 216 7.58 21.14 -9.63
CA ILE A 216 8.46 21.33 -10.77
C ILE A 216 8.37 20.16 -11.74
#